data_a82eb754b2178104fcefecf5a28461af
#
_entry.id   a82eb754b2178104fcefecf5a28461af
#
_cell.length_a   1.000
_cell.length_b   1.000
_cell.length_c   1.000
_cell.angle_alpha   90.00
_cell.angle_beta   90.00
_cell.angle_gamma   90.00
#
_symmetry.space_group_name_H-M   'P 1'
#
loop_
_entity.id
_entity.type
_entity.pdbx_description
1 polymer ?
#
loop_
_entity_poly.entity_id
_entity_poly.type
_entity_poly.pdbx_seq_one_letter_code
_entity_poly.pdbx_strand_id
1 'polypeptide(L)'
;TGFKGMWLFLILKFLGANVRGYSSILKKDDNFLFFKIFKSEFKKKTYFNDINNYRFLKKKLNSFKPQIIFHLAAQSLVIESQRKPFETLETNVIGTNNIIDACLNLKSVKSLIIATSDKCYLNKKKSKPFTENSPLGGVEVYSSSKSICEQMITMYLFKLKKEINFGLS
;
A
#
# COMPACT_ATOMS: atom_id res chain seq x y z
N THR A 1 -4.62 -8.54 4.86
CA THR A 1 -4.88 -9.98 4.64
C THR A 1 -3.99 -10.62 3.57
N GLY A 2 -3.18 -9.85 2.86
CA GLY A 2 -2.15 -10.39 1.97
C GLY A 2 -0.95 -10.94 2.74
N PHE A 3 -0.09 -11.74 2.05
CA PHE A 3 1.06 -12.42 2.66
C PHE A 3 1.95 -11.47 3.50
N LYS A 4 2.47 -10.40 2.87
CA LYS A 4 3.33 -9.42 3.56
C LYS A 4 2.61 -8.71 4.72
N GLY A 5 1.35 -8.34 4.50
CA GLY A 5 0.55 -7.63 5.51
C GLY A 5 0.29 -8.46 6.76
N MET A 6 0.04 -9.75 6.62
CA MET A 6 -0.15 -10.65 7.77
C MET A 6 1.13 -10.81 8.59
N TRP A 7 2.28 -11.03 7.95
CA TRP A 7 3.56 -11.11 8.64
C TRP A 7 3.90 -9.82 9.37
N LEU A 8 3.74 -8.68 8.69
CA LEU A 8 3.99 -7.38 9.29
C LEU A 8 3.08 -7.13 10.50
N PHE A 9 1.79 -7.47 10.39
CA PHE A 9 0.85 -7.36 11.50
C PHE A 9 1.33 -8.15 12.73
N LEU A 10 1.77 -9.40 12.54
CA LEU A 10 2.26 -10.25 13.63
C LEU A 10 3.54 -9.71 14.25
N ILE A 11 4.49 -9.28 13.43
CA ILE A 11 5.76 -8.70 13.90
C ILE A 11 5.49 -7.43 14.73
N LEU A 12 4.69 -6.51 14.21
CA LEU A 12 4.36 -5.28 14.90
C LEU A 12 3.61 -5.55 16.23
N LYS A 13 2.73 -6.53 16.24
CA LYS A 13 2.05 -6.94 17.45
C LYS A 13 3.01 -7.56 18.47
N PHE A 14 3.92 -8.42 18.03
CA PHE A 14 4.96 -9.00 18.89
C PHE A 14 5.84 -7.92 19.52
N LEU A 15 6.11 -6.84 18.77
CA LEU A 15 6.82 -5.66 19.26
C LEU A 15 5.96 -4.75 20.16
N GLY A 16 4.75 -5.14 20.52
CA GLY A 16 3.87 -4.38 21.44
C GLY A 16 3.09 -3.25 20.78
N ALA A 17 3.09 -3.12 19.45
CA ALA A 17 2.34 -2.06 18.77
C ALA A 17 0.83 -2.30 18.81
N ASN A 18 0.04 -1.22 18.92
CA ASN A 18 -1.40 -1.25 18.70
C ASN A 18 -1.69 -1.23 17.20
N VAL A 19 -1.93 -2.41 16.61
CA VAL A 19 -2.04 -2.59 15.17
C VAL A 19 -3.49 -2.69 14.71
N ARG A 20 -3.79 -2.07 13.57
CA ARG A 20 -5.05 -2.25 12.81
C ARG A 20 -4.72 -2.57 11.36
N GLY A 21 -5.40 -3.57 10.81
CA GLY A 21 -5.38 -3.86 9.39
C GLY A 21 -6.48 -3.12 8.63
N TYR A 22 -6.24 -2.91 7.34
CA TYR A 22 -7.25 -2.49 6.37
C TYR A 22 -7.10 -3.34 5.11
N SER A 23 -8.18 -3.94 4.63
CA SER A 23 -8.13 -4.85 3.48
C SER A 23 -9.49 -4.96 2.80
N SER A 24 -9.51 -5.16 1.48
CA SER A 24 -10.76 -5.26 0.73
C SER A 24 -11.58 -6.48 1.12
N ILE A 25 -10.99 -7.66 1.26
CA ILE A 25 -11.70 -8.92 1.59
C ILE A 25 -10.75 -9.89 2.31
N LEU A 26 -11.31 -10.70 3.19
CA LEU A 26 -10.69 -11.96 3.62
C LEU A 26 -10.66 -12.92 2.42
N LYS A 27 -9.52 -13.08 1.76
CA LYS A 27 -9.39 -14.17 0.79
C LYS A 27 -9.64 -15.50 1.51
N LYS A 28 -10.51 -16.32 0.94
CA LYS A 28 -10.84 -17.66 1.43
C LYS A 28 -9.71 -18.69 1.19
N ASP A 29 -8.49 -18.27 0.88
CA ASP A 29 -7.37 -19.17 0.71
C ASP A 29 -7.02 -19.80 2.05
N ASP A 30 -7.74 -20.88 2.34
CA ASP A 30 -7.63 -21.70 3.53
C ASP A 30 -6.28 -22.44 3.67
N ASN A 31 -5.38 -22.28 2.69
CA ASN A 31 -4.10 -22.98 2.65
C ASN A 31 -2.98 -22.29 3.43
N PHE A 32 -3.22 -21.10 3.95
CA PHE A 32 -2.20 -20.42 4.73
C PHE A 32 -2.33 -20.75 6.21
N LEU A 33 -1.43 -21.60 6.74
CA LEU A 33 -1.43 -22.09 8.12
C LEU A 33 -1.59 -20.93 9.14
N PHE A 34 -0.88 -19.82 8.95
CA PHE A 34 -0.98 -18.63 9.79
C PHE A 34 -2.37 -18.02 9.81
N PHE A 35 -3.06 -18.02 8.68
CA PHE A 35 -4.41 -17.51 8.61
C PHE A 35 -5.37 -18.36 9.43
N LYS A 36 -5.19 -19.70 9.42
CA LYS A 36 -6.00 -20.59 10.27
C LYS A 36 -5.81 -20.33 11.76
N ILE A 37 -4.56 -20.11 12.18
CA ILE A 37 -4.22 -19.91 13.60
C ILE A 37 -4.69 -18.53 14.11
N PHE A 38 -4.49 -17.46 13.33
CA PHE A 38 -4.75 -16.08 13.78
C PHE A 38 -6.01 -15.45 13.19
N LYS A 39 -6.84 -16.23 12.46
CA LYS A 39 -8.02 -15.74 11.75
C LYS A 39 -8.95 -14.88 12.60
N SER A 40 -9.24 -15.30 13.82
CA SER A 40 -10.15 -14.57 14.70
C SER A 40 -9.59 -13.21 15.11
N GLU A 41 -8.31 -13.13 15.37
CA GLU A 41 -7.64 -11.91 15.77
C GLU A 41 -7.48 -10.91 14.61
N PHE A 42 -7.05 -11.38 13.44
CA PHE A 42 -7.02 -10.56 12.23
C PHE A 42 -8.40 -9.98 11.93
N LYS A 43 -9.45 -10.81 12.01
CA LYS A 43 -10.81 -10.37 11.75
C LYS A 43 -11.27 -9.26 12.70
N LYS A 44 -10.96 -9.40 14.00
CA LYS A 44 -11.31 -8.40 15.03
C LYS A 44 -10.52 -7.10 14.89
N LYS A 45 -9.29 -7.17 14.37
CA LYS A 45 -8.36 -6.03 14.27
C LYS A 45 -8.25 -5.45 12.86
N THR A 46 -9.05 -5.90 11.89
CA THR A 46 -9.01 -5.44 10.51
C THR A 46 -10.31 -4.80 10.10
N TYR A 47 -10.23 -3.64 9.48
CA TYR A 47 -11.33 -3.00 8.78
C TYR A 47 -11.41 -3.56 7.37
N PHE A 48 -12.58 -4.08 7.00
CA PHE A 48 -12.79 -4.65 5.66
C PHE A 48 -13.54 -3.65 4.79
N ASN A 49 -12.83 -3.10 3.82
CA ASN A 49 -13.41 -2.26 2.76
C ASN A 49 -12.39 -2.06 1.64
N ASP A 50 -12.86 -1.60 0.47
CA ASP A 50 -12.00 -1.22 -0.64
C ASP A 50 -11.21 0.04 -0.31
N ILE A 51 -9.93 0.10 -0.74
CA ILE A 51 -9.06 1.27 -0.60
C ILE A 51 -9.60 2.48 -1.35
N ASN A 52 -10.43 2.25 -2.37
CA ASN A 52 -11.10 3.29 -3.15
C ASN A 52 -12.34 3.86 -2.45
N ASN A 53 -12.82 3.22 -1.38
CA ASN A 53 -13.83 3.84 -0.54
C ASN A 53 -13.17 4.89 0.38
N TYR A 54 -12.81 6.03 -0.21
CA TYR A 54 -12.10 7.13 0.46
C TYR A 54 -12.80 7.60 1.75
N ARG A 55 -14.13 7.72 1.72
CA ARG A 55 -14.92 8.17 2.88
C ARG A 55 -14.76 7.21 4.06
N PHE A 56 -14.83 5.91 3.81
CA PHE A 56 -14.67 4.89 4.85
C PHE A 56 -13.22 4.85 5.36
N LEU A 57 -12.24 4.90 4.44
CA LEU A 57 -10.81 4.96 4.77
C LEU A 57 -10.52 6.14 5.71
N LYS A 58 -10.89 7.33 5.31
CA LYS A 58 -10.69 8.57 6.10
C LYS A 58 -11.36 8.49 7.47
N LYS A 59 -12.59 7.98 7.54
CA LYS A 59 -13.29 7.76 8.81
C LYS A 59 -12.51 6.84 9.76
N LYS A 60 -11.94 5.73 9.23
CA LYS A 60 -11.20 4.76 10.05
C LYS A 60 -9.84 5.30 10.49
N LEU A 61 -9.13 6.01 9.64
CA LEU A 61 -7.88 6.69 9.98
C LEU A 61 -8.10 7.75 11.06
N ASN A 62 -9.12 8.58 10.93
CA ASN A 62 -9.47 9.61 11.93
C ASN A 62 -9.84 9.00 13.30
N SER A 63 -10.52 7.86 13.30
CA SER A 63 -10.92 7.16 14.53
C SER A 63 -9.75 6.46 15.22
N PHE A 64 -8.87 5.81 14.45
CA PHE A 64 -7.74 5.05 14.99
C PHE A 64 -6.53 5.92 15.31
N LYS A 65 -6.34 7.03 14.56
CA LYS A 65 -5.23 8.00 14.69
C LYS A 65 -3.86 7.30 14.66
N PRO A 66 -3.51 6.57 13.58
CA PRO A 66 -2.24 5.87 13.49
C PRO A 66 -1.06 6.85 13.51
N GLN A 67 0.07 6.41 14.06
CA GLN A 67 1.34 7.12 13.97
C GLN A 67 2.15 6.69 12.75
N ILE A 68 2.07 5.42 12.38
CA ILE A 68 2.77 4.83 11.24
C ILE A 68 1.76 4.08 10.39
N ILE A 69 1.85 4.26 9.08
CA ILE A 69 1.01 3.56 8.11
C ILE A 69 1.92 2.82 7.12
N PHE A 70 1.65 1.54 6.91
CA PHE A 70 2.26 0.72 5.87
C PHE A 70 1.22 0.45 4.80
N HIS A 71 1.37 1.08 3.64
CA HIS A 71 0.51 0.86 2.50
C HIS A 71 1.02 -0.30 1.65
N LEU A 72 0.43 -1.47 1.87
CA LEU A 72 0.75 -2.71 1.15
C LEU A 72 -0.40 -3.17 0.23
N ALA A 73 -1.49 -2.42 0.19
CA ALA A 73 -2.63 -2.76 -0.64
C ALA A 73 -2.31 -2.54 -2.12
N ALA A 74 -2.41 -3.58 -2.90
CA ALA A 74 -2.20 -3.53 -4.33
C ALA A 74 -2.81 -4.78 -5.01
N GLN A 75 -3.21 -4.64 -6.27
CA GLN A 75 -3.29 -5.76 -7.18
C GLN A 75 -1.86 -6.04 -7.67
N SER A 76 -1.28 -7.18 -7.24
CA SER A 76 0.15 -7.47 -7.38
C SER A 76 0.52 -8.51 -8.45
N LEU A 77 -0.48 -9.16 -9.05
CA LEU A 77 -0.28 -10.21 -10.04
C LEU A 77 -0.23 -9.64 -11.45
N VAL A 78 0.92 -9.79 -12.11
CA VAL A 78 1.13 -9.27 -13.48
C VAL A 78 0.11 -9.83 -14.47
N ILE A 79 -0.15 -11.14 -14.43
CA ILE A 79 -1.14 -11.77 -15.31
C ILE A 79 -2.53 -11.19 -15.07
N GLU A 80 -2.91 -10.99 -13.84
CA GLU A 80 -4.23 -10.42 -13.51
C GLU A 80 -4.34 -8.95 -13.91
N SER A 81 -3.23 -8.20 -13.86
CA SER A 81 -3.20 -6.81 -14.33
C SER A 81 -3.49 -6.67 -15.83
N GLN A 82 -3.08 -7.65 -16.62
CA GLN A 82 -3.38 -7.68 -18.06
C GLN A 82 -4.85 -8.02 -18.34
N ARG A 83 -5.44 -8.90 -17.53
CA ARG A 83 -6.86 -9.27 -17.65
C ARG A 83 -7.79 -8.16 -17.16
N LYS A 84 -7.36 -7.43 -16.13
CA LYS A 84 -8.15 -6.41 -15.43
C LYS A 84 -7.36 -5.11 -15.27
N PRO A 85 -7.06 -4.44 -16.38
CA PRO A 85 -6.20 -3.26 -16.36
C PRO A 85 -6.80 -2.11 -15.56
N PHE A 86 -8.08 -1.85 -15.73
CA PHE A 86 -8.78 -0.77 -15.03
C PHE A 86 -8.77 -1.00 -13.51
N GLU A 87 -9.18 -2.19 -13.04
CA GLU A 87 -9.17 -2.53 -11.61
C GLU A 87 -7.77 -2.43 -11.00
N THR A 88 -6.74 -2.76 -11.80
CA THR A 88 -5.34 -2.66 -11.36
C THR A 88 -4.92 -1.21 -11.17
N LEU A 89 -5.22 -0.34 -12.13
CA LEU A 89 -4.92 1.10 -12.02
C LEU A 89 -5.72 1.75 -10.90
N GLU A 90 -7.00 1.43 -10.79
CA GLU A 90 -7.87 1.94 -9.73
C GLU A 90 -7.34 1.55 -8.34
N THR A 91 -6.97 0.29 -8.13
CA THR A 91 -6.44 -0.16 -6.84
C THR A 91 -5.05 0.41 -6.55
N ASN A 92 -4.14 0.33 -7.54
CA ASN A 92 -2.74 0.66 -7.31
C ASN A 92 -2.49 2.17 -7.32
N VAL A 93 -3.09 2.90 -8.25
CA VAL A 93 -2.84 4.34 -8.41
C VAL A 93 -3.81 5.16 -7.57
N ILE A 94 -5.12 4.99 -7.81
CA ILE A 94 -6.12 5.76 -7.07
C ILE A 94 -6.13 5.37 -5.59
N GLY A 95 -6.02 4.07 -5.28
CA GLY A 95 -5.91 3.61 -3.89
C GLY A 95 -4.70 4.18 -3.16
N THR A 96 -3.54 4.28 -3.82
CA THR A 96 -2.35 4.92 -3.26
C THR A 96 -2.55 6.43 -3.07
N ASN A 97 -3.15 7.10 -4.04
CA ASN A 97 -3.51 8.51 -3.88
C ASN A 97 -4.45 8.75 -2.70
N ASN A 98 -5.45 7.90 -2.53
CA ASN A 98 -6.41 8.00 -1.44
C ASN A 98 -5.75 7.91 -0.06
N ILE A 99 -4.77 7.02 0.11
CA ILE A 99 -4.06 6.89 1.39
C ILE A 99 -3.16 8.09 1.66
N ILE A 100 -2.46 8.61 0.65
CA ILE A 100 -1.62 9.81 0.78
C ILE A 100 -2.50 10.99 1.18
N ASP A 101 -3.57 11.27 0.41
CA ASP A 101 -4.47 12.39 0.68
C ASP A 101 -5.13 12.30 2.07
N ALA A 102 -5.57 11.10 2.47
CA ALA A 102 -6.13 10.90 3.80
C ALA A 102 -5.12 11.18 4.92
N CYS A 103 -3.82 10.98 4.68
CA CYS A 103 -2.76 11.25 5.65
C CYS A 103 -2.40 12.72 5.77
N LEU A 104 -2.51 13.51 4.69
CA LEU A 104 -2.13 14.93 4.68
C LEU A 104 -2.80 15.75 5.81
N ASN A 105 -4.04 15.41 6.12
CA ASN A 105 -4.83 16.09 7.14
C ASN A 105 -4.82 15.40 8.52
N LEU A 106 -3.98 14.38 8.71
CA LEU A 106 -3.91 13.57 9.92
C LEU A 106 -2.66 13.92 10.76
N LYS A 107 -2.82 14.81 11.74
CA LYS A 107 -1.73 15.23 12.64
C LYS A 107 -1.08 14.07 13.43
N SER A 108 -1.75 12.93 13.56
CA SER A 108 -1.20 11.76 14.25
C SER A 108 -0.16 11.00 13.44
N VAL A 109 -0.21 11.07 12.10
CA VAL A 109 0.70 10.33 11.22
C VAL A 109 2.08 10.97 11.25
N LYS A 110 3.09 10.17 11.53
CA LYS A 110 4.51 10.54 11.54
C LYS A 110 5.28 9.88 10.39
N SER A 111 4.77 8.77 9.86
CA SER A 111 5.38 8.08 8.75
C SER A 111 4.33 7.32 7.93
N LEU A 112 4.44 7.43 6.60
CA LEU A 112 3.69 6.65 5.62
C LEU A 112 4.69 5.92 4.72
N ILE A 113 4.72 4.60 4.81
CA ILE A 113 5.58 3.72 4.01
C ILE A 113 4.73 3.08 2.92
N ILE A 114 5.09 3.28 1.66
CA ILE A 114 4.36 2.76 0.50
C ILE A 114 5.21 1.71 -0.21
N ALA A 115 4.69 0.49 -0.28
CA ALA A 115 5.37 -0.59 -1.00
C ALA A 115 5.11 -0.47 -2.51
N THR A 116 6.13 -0.14 -3.25
CA THR A 116 6.15 -0.21 -4.70
C THR A 116 6.79 -1.52 -5.20
N SER A 117 7.63 -1.50 -6.23
CA SER A 117 8.27 -2.69 -6.78
C SER A 117 9.45 -2.26 -7.66
N ASP A 118 10.47 -3.09 -7.77
CA ASP A 118 11.53 -2.96 -8.77
C ASP A 118 11.01 -2.84 -10.21
N LYS A 119 9.80 -3.35 -10.47
CA LYS A 119 9.12 -3.22 -11.76
C LYS A 119 8.67 -1.79 -12.10
N CYS A 120 8.79 -0.85 -11.16
CA CYS A 120 8.57 0.57 -11.43
C CYS A 120 9.65 1.17 -12.35
N TYR A 121 10.81 0.55 -12.43
CA TYR A 121 11.92 1.01 -13.25
C TYR A 121 11.82 0.52 -14.69
N LEU A 122 12.27 1.36 -15.62
CA LEU A 122 12.33 1.03 -17.05
C LEU A 122 13.36 -0.06 -17.31
N ASN A 123 12.91 -1.28 -17.54
CA ASN A 123 13.76 -2.40 -17.85
C ASN A 123 14.11 -2.44 -19.35
N LYS A 124 15.29 -1.98 -19.71
CA LYS A 124 15.86 -2.06 -21.08
C LYS A 124 16.77 -3.28 -21.27
N LYS A 125 16.52 -4.38 -20.55
CA LYS A 125 17.36 -5.60 -20.57
C LYS A 125 18.82 -5.31 -20.20
N LYS A 126 19.06 -4.37 -19.29
CA LYS A 126 20.40 -4.05 -18.80
C LYS A 126 20.84 -5.07 -17.76
N SER A 127 22.12 -5.43 -17.78
CA SER A 127 22.73 -6.34 -16.80
C SER A 127 23.02 -5.69 -15.44
N LYS A 128 22.84 -4.39 -15.31
CA LYS A 128 23.13 -3.67 -14.05
C LYS A 128 21.88 -3.63 -13.14
N PRO A 129 22.05 -3.81 -11.82
CA PRO A 129 20.98 -3.63 -10.85
C PRO A 129 20.35 -2.25 -10.94
N PHE A 130 19.07 -2.15 -10.57
CA PHE A 130 18.40 -0.86 -10.41
C PHE A 130 18.86 -0.16 -9.13
N THR A 131 18.85 1.15 -9.19
CA THR A 131 19.05 2.05 -8.05
C THR A 131 17.90 3.05 -8.02
N GLU A 132 17.80 3.83 -6.95
CA GLU A 132 16.77 4.87 -6.79
C GLU A 132 16.82 5.94 -7.88
N ASN A 133 17.97 6.09 -8.55
CA ASN A 133 18.17 7.01 -9.68
C ASN A 133 17.88 6.37 -11.04
N SER A 134 17.47 5.10 -11.08
CA SER A 134 17.13 4.45 -12.33
C SER A 134 15.86 5.05 -12.94
N PRO A 135 15.79 5.21 -14.27
CA PRO A 135 14.60 5.77 -14.92
C PRO A 135 13.35 4.98 -14.60
N LEU A 136 12.29 5.68 -14.22
CA LEU A 136 10.97 5.09 -14.04
C LEU A 136 10.34 4.77 -15.39
N GLY A 137 9.53 3.73 -15.43
CA GLY A 137 8.74 3.34 -16.60
C GLY A 137 8.42 1.85 -16.62
N GLY A 138 7.27 1.50 -17.13
CA GLY A 138 6.83 0.13 -17.29
C GLY A 138 6.04 -0.03 -18.58
N VAL A 139 6.15 -1.19 -19.24
CA VAL A 139 5.47 -1.47 -20.51
C VAL A 139 4.19 -2.29 -20.32
N GLU A 140 3.97 -2.82 -19.15
CA GLU A 140 2.74 -3.57 -18.83
C GLU A 140 2.01 -2.91 -17.66
N VAL A 141 0.73 -3.21 -17.53
CA VAL A 141 -0.19 -2.48 -16.62
C VAL A 141 0.29 -2.43 -15.18
N TYR A 142 0.78 -3.54 -14.63
CA TYR A 142 1.29 -3.58 -13.27
C TYR A 142 2.52 -2.68 -13.10
N SER A 143 3.53 -2.83 -13.97
CA SER A 143 4.74 -2.02 -13.95
C SER A 143 4.43 -0.53 -14.10
N SER A 144 3.57 -0.19 -15.07
CA SER A 144 3.11 1.19 -15.27
C SER A 144 2.41 1.74 -14.04
N SER A 145 1.52 0.95 -13.40
CA SER A 145 0.85 1.39 -12.18
C SER A 145 1.81 1.70 -11.04
N LYS A 146 2.87 0.89 -10.88
CA LYS A 146 3.89 1.12 -9.85
C LYS A 146 4.81 2.30 -10.18
N SER A 147 5.16 2.50 -11.46
CA SER A 147 5.89 3.68 -11.92
C SER A 147 5.10 4.98 -11.68
N ILE A 148 3.81 4.98 -11.94
CA ILE A 148 2.93 6.12 -11.66
C ILE A 148 2.89 6.41 -10.15
N CYS A 149 2.84 5.37 -9.30
CA CYS A 149 2.90 5.55 -7.84
C CYS A 149 4.18 6.27 -7.41
N GLU A 150 5.35 5.87 -7.93
CA GLU A 150 6.63 6.54 -7.63
C GLU A 150 6.64 8.01 -8.06
N GLN A 151 6.16 8.30 -9.26
CA GLN A 151 6.06 9.67 -9.77
C GLN A 151 5.10 10.50 -8.91
N MET A 152 3.98 9.93 -8.51
CA MET A 152 3.00 10.59 -7.65
C MET A 152 3.57 10.88 -6.25
N ILE A 153 4.30 9.92 -5.64
CA ILE A 153 4.99 10.11 -4.37
C ILE A 153 5.99 11.26 -4.50
N THR A 154 6.80 11.26 -5.55
CA THR A 154 7.78 12.33 -5.84
C THR A 154 7.10 13.69 -5.99
N MET A 155 5.98 13.75 -6.69
CA MET A 155 5.17 14.97 -6.83
C MET A 155 4.69 15.48 -5.46
N TYR A 156 4.18 14.61 -4.60
CA TYR A 156 3.74 14.99 -3.26
C TYR A 156 4.91 15.48 -2.40
N LEU A 157 6.03 14.79 -2.42
CA LEU A 157 7.24 15.19 -1.69
C LEU A 157 7.75 16.56 -2.16
N PHE A 158 7.75 16.83 -3.45
CA PHE A 158 8.21 18.10 -4.01
C PHE A 158 7.25 19.25 -3.73
N LYS A 159 5.95 19.06 -4.05
CA LYS A 159 4.93 20.12 -3.95
C LYS A 159 4.58 20.46 -2.51
N LEU A 160 4.50 19.46 -1.65
CA LEU A 160 3.97 19.59 -0.29
C LEU A 160 5.05 19.52 0.79
N LYS A 161 6.32 19.67 0.42
CA LYS A 161 7.45 19.58 1.37
C LYS A 161 7.28 20.45 2.63
N LYS A 162 6.56 21.57 2.53
CA LYS A 162 6.23 22.45 3.67
C LYS A 162 4.94 22.08 4.40
N GLU A 163 4.09 21.26 3.80
CA GLU A 163 2.75 20.90 4.32
C GLU A 163 2.69 19.47 4.84
N ILE A 164 3.64 18.62 4.41
CA ILE A 164 3.74 17.24 4.90
C ILE A 164 4.44 17.25 6.26
N ASN A 165 3.67 16.93 7.31
CA ASN A 165 4.17 16.83 8.68
C ASN A 165 4.60 15.40 9.05
N PHE A 166 4.90 14.55 8.07
CA PHE A 166 5.30 13.16 8.28
C PHE A 166 6.32 12.70 7.24
N GLY A 167 7.10 11.66 7.55
CA GLY A 167 7.99 10.99 6.61
C GLY A 167 7.17 10.20 5.58
N LEU A 168 7.40 10.42 4.29
CA LEU A 168 6.83 9.67 3.18
C LEU A 168 7.96 8.92 2.46
N SER A 169 7.84 7.59 2.35
CA SER A 169 8.80 6.73 1.67
C SER A 169 8.12 5.52 1.00
#